data_36065b3ac5f6c485752d21967b2f2df7
#
_entry.id   36065b3ac5f6c485752d21967b2f2df7
#
_cell.length_a   1.000
_cell.length_b   1.000
_cell.length_c   1.000
_cell.angle_alpha   90.00
_cell.angle_beta   90.00
_cell.angle_gamma   90.00
#
_symmetry.space_group_name_H-M   'P 1'
#
loop_
_entity.id
_entity.type
_entity.pdbx_description
1 polymer ?
#
loop_
_entity_poly.entity_id
_entity_poly.type
_entity_poly.pdbx_seq_one_letter_code
_entity_poly.pdbx_strand_id
1 'polypeptide(L)'
;MKKTLTVLLCAVLSALTSFAQSPVSAHFNECVELMATVWRLSGSEEYNRCRVPQYAHEVDSVFGPYKDHPVVQLARQYQNESGISYDAVASYGLHLTVNANGTIVLDDSFLEGSDNSFDRWSEQQKKEFLEPLNDFYRKSHFHDWYLQQDILFDEVEEAFEAINQQIDYDWFNGYFGAESGSTFRIVLSLLVGPNNYGCSAKLKDGTNALSPVIGCCQVDDSGNISYNANTVLPVVIHEFCHHYCNPLNSQFWSSMETSAEKVFKEREEQLRQSAYGSALIMMNETFVRASVIRYMRVHYPQIEESAFVGEEERQGFILIQTLCDALKEYEQQRDKYATMSDFMPVYAKMVNDFDLKQYNKQQKALAKKNATYKVNLKDGAKDVPSGPFTLVITFSKPMLNSIALYMSTSGADFPPVKSYAWRDDKTLEVIFSLEPSHQYGFVVMGTEFPTKDGHSAGKNMEITFTTGK
;
A
#
# COMPACT_ATOMS: atom_id res chain seq x y z
N MET A 1 29.85 47.49 54.56
CA MET A 1 30.01 47.82 53.11
C MET A 1 29.93 46.55 52.30
N LYS A 2 28.77 46.32 51.68
CA LYS A 2 28.50 45.14 50.85
C LYS A 2 28.90 45.45 49.40
N LYS A 3 29.82 44.70 48.82
CA LYS A 3 30.16 44.83 47.41
C LYS A 3 29.24 43.84 46.64
N THR A 4 28.37 44.40 45.85
CA THR A 4 27.50 43.67 44.94
C THR A 4 28.29 43.30 43.65
N LEU A 5 28.45 42.02 43.33
CA LEU A 5 29.10 41.57 42.14
C LEU A 5 27.98 41.34 41.08
N THR A 6 27.97 42.19 40.06
CA THR A 6 27.04 42.05 38.94
C THR A 6 27.65 41.08 37.92
N VAL A 7 27.05 39.90 37.78
CA VAL A 7 27.39 38.94 36.73
C VAL A 7 26.59 39.28 35.48
N LEU A 8 27.26 39.69 34.43
CA LEU A 8 26.69 39.94 33.11
C LEU A 8 26.54 38.61 32.38
N LEU A 9 25.33 38.12 32.29
CA LEU A 9 25.00 36.90 31.53
C LEU A 9 24.81 37.30 30.07
N CYS A 10 25.82 37.08 29.21
CA CYS A 10 25.68 37.18 27.76
C CYS A 10 24.92 35.97 27.26
N ALA A 11 23.64 36.13 27.03
CA ALA A 11 22.84 35.17 26.27
C ALA A 11 23.22 35.30 24.78
N VAL A 12 24.01 34.37 24.28
CA VAL A 12 24.20 34.18 22.83
C VAL A 12 22.91 33.54 22.33
N LEU A 13 22.01 34.33 21.78
CA LEU A 13 20.93 33.84 20.91
C LEU A 13 21.58 33.35 19.62
N SER A 14 21.88 32.06 19.52
CA SER A 14 22.04 31.39 18.25
C SER A 14 20.67 31.35 17.59
N ALA A 15 20.43 32.30 16.69
CA ALA A 15 19.32 32.22 15.76
C ALA A 15 19.60 31.02 14.85
N LEU A 16 19.03 29.87 15.22
CA LEU A 16 18.79 28.78 14.27
C LEU A 16 17.76 29.36 13.28
N THR A 17 18.26 29.84 12.13
CA THR A 17 17.44 30.04 10.96
C THR A 17 17.05 28.63 10.49
N SER A 18 15.99 28.10 11.07
CA SER A 18 15.22 27.06 10.45
C SER A 18 14.83 27.63 9.09
N PHE A 19 15.44 27.15 8.02
CA PHE A 19 14.84 27.27 6.69
C PHE A 19 13.55 26.48 6.80
N ALA A 20 12.43 27.17 6.97
CA ALA A 20 11.13 26.57 6.88
C ALA A 20 11.06 25.97 5.46
N GLN A 21 11.17 24.67 5.36
CA GLN A 21 10.86 23.94 4.15
C GLN A 21 9.43 24.35 3.81
N SER A 22 9.14 24.71 2.54
CA SER A 22 7.78 24.99 2.11
C SER A 22 6.92 23.81 2.53
N PRO A 23 5.74 24.03 3.12
CA PRO A 23 4.92 22.95 3.59
C PRO A 23 4.68 21.97 2.41
N VAL A 24 4.92 20.68 2.65
CA VAL A 24 4.63 19.64 1.66
C VAL A 24 3.14 19.69 1.36
N SER A 25 2.78 19.72 0.10
CA SER A 25 1.40 19.77 -0.34
C SER A 25 0.97 18.44 -0.96
N ALA A 26 -0.31 18.14 -0.81
CA ALA A 26 -0.96 17.02 -1.47
C ALA A 26 -1.93 17.57 -2.51
N HIS A 27 -1.70 17.27 -3.79
CA HIS A 27 -2.49 17.81 -4.89
C HIS A 27 -2.76 16.76 -5.96
N PHE A 28 -3.84 16.95 -6.69
CA PHE A 28 -4.07 16.24 -7.94
C PHE A 28 -3.06 16.68 -9.02
N ASN A 29 -2.76 15.75 -9.93
CA ASN A 29 -1.92 16.02 -11.09
C ASN A 29 -2.67 15.64 -12.37
N GLU A 30 -2.88 16.62 -13.25
CA GLU A 30 -3.66 16.45 -14.47
C GLU A 30 -3.14 15.32 -15.36
N CYS A 31 -1.83 15.21 -15.53
CA CYS A 31 -1.24 14.17 -16.37
C CYS A 31 -1.34 12.78 -15.74
N VAL A 32 -1.30 12.68 -14.40
CA VAL A 32 -1.54 11.41 -13.68
C VAL A 32 -2.99 10.97 -13.84
N GLU A 33 -3.96 11.88 -13.66
CA GLU A 33 -5.39 11.57 -13.87
C GLU A 33 -5.69 11.22 -15.33
N LEU A 34 -5.04 11.90 -16.29
CA LEU A 34 -5.16 11.56 -17.70
C LEU A 34 -4.67 10.13 -17.99
N MET A 35 -3.50 9.78 -17.47
CA MET A 35 -2.95 8.43 -17.63
C MET A 35 -3.84 7.38 -16.97
N ALA A 36 -4.32 7.65 -15.76
CA ALA A 36 -5.25 6.77 -15.05
C ALA A 36 -6.56 6.57 -15.83
N THR A 37 -7.09 7.65 -16.44
CA THR A 37 -8.27 7.59 -17.32
C THR A 37 -8.05 6.71 -18.54
N VAL A 38 -6.92 6.87 -19.23
CA VAL A 38 -6.58 6.05 -20.40
C VAL A 38 -6.47 4.56 -20.03
N TRP A 39 -5.81 4.23 -18.89
CA TRP A 39 -5.71 2.85 -18.40
C TRP A 39 -7.06 2.30 -17.93
N ARG A 40 -7.90 3.12 -17.33
CA ARG A 40 -9.28 2.73 -17.01
C ARG A 40 -10.05 2.33 -18.28
N LEU A 41 -9.98 3.14 -19.32
CA LEU A 41 -10.64 2.86 -20.62
C LEU A 41 -10.05 1.63 -21.33
N SER A 42 -8.78 1.32 -21.11
CA SER A 42 -8.16 0.10 -21.64
C SER A 42 -8.70 -1.19 -21.02
N GLY A 43 -9.37 -1.09 -19.87
CA GLY A 43 -9.90 -2.22 -19.10
C GLY A 43 -8.92 -2.77 -18.06
N SER A 44 -7.85 -2.02 -17.73
CA SER A 44 -6.94 -2.37 -16.64
C SER A 44 -7.69 -2.51 -15.32
N GLU A 45 -7.59 -3.68 -14.69
CA GLU A 45 -8.35 -3.99 -13.47
C GLU A 45 -8.02 -3.02 -12.34
N GLU A 46 -6.74 -2.71 -12.13
CA GLU A 46 -6.23 -1.82 -11.08
C GLU A 46 -6.73 -0.39 -11.19
N TYR A 47 -7.03 0.10 -12.39
CA TYR A 47 -7.60 1.42 -12.65
C TYR A 47 -9.14 1.42 -12.73
N ASN A 48 -9.77 0.25 -12.56
CA ASN A 48 -11.23 0.09 -12.52
C ASN A 48 -11.76 -0.21 -11.11
N ARG A 49 -10.94 0.03 -10.05
CA ARG A 49 -11.29 -0.18 -8.65
C ARG A 49 -11.55 1.13 -7.88
N CYS A 50 -11.77 2.24 -8.58
CA CYS A 50 -12.05 3.53 -7.95
C CYS A 50 -13.10 3.40 -6.84
N ARG A 51 -12.79 3.96 -5.66
CA ARG A 51 -13.66 3.90 -4.49
C ARG A 51 -14.67 5.02 -4.39
N VAL A 52 -14.62 5.98 -5.33
CA VAL A 52 -15.59 7.08 -5.46
C VAL A 52 -16.49 6.79 -6.65
N PRO A 53 -17.63 6.11 -6.47
CA PRO A 53 -18.45 5.61 -7.58
C PRO A 53 -18.99 6.72 -8.50
N GLN A 54 -19.29 7.89 -7.93
CA GLN A 54 -19.78 9.04 -8.72
C GLN A 54 -18.71 9.55 -9.67
N TYR A 55 -17.48 9.73 -9.18
CA TYR A 55 -16.33 10.14 -10.01
C TYR A 55 -16.02 9.09 -11.09
N ALA A 56 -16.00 7.82 -10.73
CA ALA A 56 -15.80 6.73 -11.68
C ALA A 56 -16.87 6.72 -12.78
N HIS A 57 -18.14 6.88 -12.40
CA HIS A 57 -19.27 6.95 -13.34
C HIS A 57 -19.17 8.16 -14.27
N GLU A 58 -18.79 9.32 -13.77
CA GLU A 58 -18.59 10.52 -14.58
C GLU A 58 -17.47 10.31 -15.60
N VAL A 59 -16.31 9.78 -15.17
CA VAL A 59 -15.20 9.43 -16.08
C VAL A 59 -15.66 8.47 -17.18
N ASP A 60 -16.41 7.42 -16.83
CA ASP A 60 -16.93 6.46 -17.80
C ASP A 60 -17.96 7.09 -18.76
N SER A 61 -18.78 8.01 -18.26
CA SER A 61 -19.78 8.71 -19.08
C SER A 61 -19.13 9.68 -20.08
N VAL A 62 -18.15 10.45 -19.63
CA VAL A 62 -17.48 11.46 -20.46
C VAL A 62 -16.51 10.83 -21.45
N PHE A 63 -15.67 9.90 -20.98
CA PHE A 63 -14.57 9.33 -21.76
C PHE A 63 -14.88 7.97 -22.38
N GLY A 64 -15.92 7.28 -21.95
CA GLY A 64 -16.36 5.99 -22.52
C GLY A 64 -16.53 5.99 -24.04
N PRO A 65 -17.02 7.07 -24.69
CA PRO A 65 -17.05 7.18 -26.15
C PRO A 65 -15.67 7.05 -26.84
N TYR A 66 -14.58 7.28 -26.10
CA TYR A 66 -13.21 7.19 -26.60
C TYR A 66 -12.50 5.85 -26.30
N LYS A 67 -13.20 4.82 -25.83
CA LYS A 67 -12.62 3.50 -25.50
C LYS A 67 -11.86 2.82 -26.64
N ASP A 68 -12.18 3.18 -27.88
CA ASP A 68 -11.55 2.66 -29.09
C ASP A 68 -10.51 3.64 -29.68
N HIS A 69 -10.16 4.71 -28.94
CA HIS A 69 -9.16 5.68 -29.36
C HIS A 69 -7.76 5.02 -29.46
N PRO A 70 -6.89 5.42 -30.42
CA PRO A 70 -5.56 4.82 -30.59
C PRO A 70 -4.72 4.74 -29.32
N VAL A 71 -4.74 5.77 -28.46
CA VAL A 71 -4.00 5.74 -27.18
C VAL A 71 -4.49 4.67 -26.22
N VAL A 72 -5.80 4.43 -26.18
CA VAL A 72 -6.39 3.38 -25.33
C VAL A 72 -6.04 1.98 -25.87
N GLN A 73 -5.96 1.83 -27.18
CA GLN A 73 -5.49 0.58 -27.81
C GLN A 73 -4.00 0.34 -27.51
N LEU A 74 -3.17 1.38 -27.59
CA LEU A 74 -1.74 1.30 -27.20
C LEU A 74 -1.58 0.96 -25.72
N ALA A 75 -2.35 1.56 -24.84
CA ALA A 75 -2.33 1.24 -23.40
C ALA A 75 -2.62 -0.24 -23.16
N ARG A 76 -3.66 -0.78 -23.81
CA ARG A 76 -4.00 -2.20 -23.74
C ARG A 76 -2.91 -3.11 -24.30
N GLN A 77 -2.30 -2.70 -25.40
CA GLN A 77 -1.17 -3.44 -26.00
C GLN A 77 0.03 -3.43 -25.05
N TYR A 78 0.44 -2.29 -24.53
CA TYR A 78 1.60 -2.17 -23.65
C TYR A 78 1.41 -2.90 -22.32
N GLN A 79 0.18 -2.90 -21.78
CA GLN A 79 -0.15 -3.69 -20.62
C GLN A 79 0.05 -5.20 -20.90
N ASN A 80 -0.48 -5.70 -22.00
CA ASN A 80 -0.46 -7.14 -22.32
C ASN A 80 0.91 -7.63 -22.76
N GLU A 81 1.65 -6.84 -23.56
CA GLU A 81 2.91 -7.27 -24.18
C GLU A 81 4.15 -6.90 -23.37
N SER A 82 4.11 -5.77 -22.63
CA SER A 82 5.24 -5.22 -21.92
C SER A 82 5.03 -5.11 -20.41
N GLY A 83 3.84 -5.45 -19.90
CA GLY A 83 3.51 -5.35 -18.49
C GLY A 83 3.48 -3.92 -17.95
N ILE A 84 3.24 -2.92 -18.82
CA ILE A 84 3.10 -1.51 -18.40
C ILE A 84 1.78 -1.35 -17.67
N SER A 85 1.87 -1.26 -16.34
CA SER A 85 0.73 -1.16 -15.44
C SER A 85 1.16 -0.64 -14.07
N TYR A 86 0.23 -0.40 -13.15
CA TYR A 86 0.48 0.05 -11.79
C TYR A 86 1.32 1.34 -11.73
N ASP A 87 2.40 1.32 -10.96
CA ASP A 87 3.35 2.42 -10.74
C ASP A 87 3.96 2.99 -12.02
N ALA A 88 4.21 2.15 -13.04
CA ALA A 88 4.77 2.61 -14.31
C ALA A 88 3.84 3.61 -15.04
N VAL A 89 2.53 3.46 -14.90
CA VAL A 89 1.55 4.36 -15.49
C VAL A 89 1.51 5.70 -14.76
N ALA A 90 1.45 5.65 -13.44
CA ALA A 90 1.47 6.85 -12.59
C ALA A 90 2.79 7.62 -12.75
N SER A 91 3.91 6.90 -12.78
CA SER A 91 5.23 7.51 -12.98
C SER A 91 5.34 8.17 -14.37
N TYR A 92 4.82 7.53 -15.42
CA TYR A 92 4.80 8.19 -16.74
C TYR A 92 4.02 9.51 -16.68
N GLY A 93 2.86 9.53 -16.01
CA GLY A 93 2.07 10.75 -15.79
C GLY A 93 2.87 11.84 -15.06
N LEU A 94 3.68 11.47 -14.05
CA LEU A 94 4.53 12.41 -13.31
C LEU A 94 5.67 13.00 -14.15
N HIS A 95 6.11 12.29 -15.20
CA HIS A 95 7.11 12.77 -16.16
C HIS A 95 6.52 13.57 -17.32
N LEU A 96 5.22 13.85 -17.29
CA LEU A 96 4.53 14.68 -18.27
C LEU A 96 4.25 16.07 -17.71
N THR A 97 4.23 17.05 -18.59
CA THR A 97 3.77 18.40 -18.30
C THR A 97 2.96 18.97 -19.47
N VAL A 98 2.00 19.85 -19.18
CA VAL A 98 1.27 20.59 -20.20
C VAL A 98 1.99 21.92 -20.42
N ASN A 99 2.53 22.13 -21.61
CA ASN A 99 3.22 23.37 -21.94
C ASN A 99 2.26 24.53 -22.17
N ALA A 100 2.79 25.74 -22.34
CA ALA A 100 1.99 26.96 -22.54
C ALA A 100 1.06 26.94 -23.78
N ASN A 101 1.28 26.01 -24.70
CA ASN A 101 0.43 25.84 -25.89
C ASN A 101 -0.66 24.77 -25.69
N GLY A 102 -0.82 24.24 -24.48
CA GLY A 102 -1.76 23.18 -24.17
C GLY A 102 -1.37 21.80 -24.73
N THR A 103 -0.09 21.58 -24.97
CA THR A 103 0.44 20.31 -25.48
C THR A 103 1.17 19.56 -24.36
N ILE A 104 0.88 18.28 -24.21
CA ILE A 104 1.56 17.39 -23.29
C ILE A 104 2.94 17.05 -23.87
N VAL A 105 3.97 17.23 -23.06
CA VAL A 105 5.35 16.92 -23.39
C VAL A 105 6.01 16.18 -22.22
N LEU A 106 7.09 15.44 -22.49
CA LEU A 106 7.95 14.93 -21.43
C LEU A 106 8.64 16.09 -20.71
N ASP A 107 8.62 16.06 -19.39
CA ASP A 107 9.34 17.02 -18.56
C ASP A 107 10.84 16.70 -18.63
N ASP A 108 11.59 17.63 -19.18
CA ASP A 108 13.04 17.47 -19.39
C ASP A 108 13.88 17.77 -18.14
N SER A 109 13.26 18.13 -17.03
CA SER A 109 13.93 18.34 -15.74
C SER A 109 14.44 17.06 -15.08
N PHE A 110 13.84 15.92 -15.40
CA PHE A 110 14.23 14.63 -14.84
C PHE A 110 15.54 14.08 -15.42
N LEU A 111 16.32 13.42 -14.56
CA LEU A 111 17.52 12.70 -14.96
C LEU A 111 17.13 11.34 -15.54
N GLU A 112 17.58 11.04 -16.75
CA GLU A 112 17.34 9.76 -17.42
C GLU A 112 17.88 8.58 -16.59
N GLY A 113 17.13 7.48 -16.52
CA GLY A 113 17.52 6.30 -15.76
C GLY A 113 17.41 6.45 -14.24
N SER A 114 16.74 7.47 -13.75
CA SER A 114 16.60 7.74 -12.32
C SER A 114 15.29 7.26 -11.68
N ASP A 115 14.31 6.83 -12.48
CA ASP A 115 13.02 6.31 -12.04
C ASP A 115 12.77 4.92 -12.65
N ASN A 116 12.92 3.89 -11.82
CA ASN A 116 12.74 2.49 -12.24
C ASN A 116 11.33 2.19 -12.77
N SER A 117 10.31 2.89 -12.29
CA SER A 117 8.92 2.70 -12.74
C SER A 117 8.71 3.30 -14.13
N PHE A 118 9.23 4.50 -14.36
CA PHE A 118 9.25 5.15 -15.67
C PHE A 118 10.11 4.40 -16.68
N ASP A 119 11.24 3.83 -16.25
CA ASP A 119 12.18 3.09 -17.09
C ASP A 119 11.68 1.70 -17.52
N ARG A 120 10.51 1.26 -17.02
CA ARG A 120 9.79 0.11 -17.59
C ARG A 120 9.26 0.39 -19.00
N TRP A 121 9.02 1.66 -19.32
CA TRP A 121 8.72 2.07 -20.68
C TRP A 121 9.99 2.12 -21.51
N SER A 122 10.02 1.45 -22.65
CA SER A 122 11.11 1.64 -23.60
C SER A 122 11.10 3.06 -24.17
N GLU A 123 12.26 3.55 -24.60
CA GLU A 123 12.38 4.88 -25.21
C GLU A 123 11.48 5.06 -26.46
N GLN A 124 11.22 3.96 -27.16
CA GLN A 124 10.28 3.95 -28.27
C GLN A 124 8.85 4.14 -27.77
N GLN A 125 8.41 3.38 -26.77
CA GLN A 125 7.07 3.50 -26.21
C GLN A 125 6.80 4.88 -25.61
N LYS A 126 7.79 5.44 -24.88
CA LYS A 126 7.70 6.80 -24.32
C LYS A 126 7.38 7.85 -25.40
N LYS A 127 8.01 7.73 -26.59
CA LYS A 127 7.81 8.66 -27.72
C LYS A 127 6.54 8.38 -28.51
N GLU A 128 6.27 7.12 -28.80
CA GLU A 128 5.10 6.71 -29.59
C GLU A 128 3.78 6.97 -28.88
N PHE A 129 3.78 6.98 -27.56
CA PHE A 129 2.57 7.22 -26.76
C PHE A 129 2.14 8.69 -26.76
N LEU A 130 3.08 9.66 -26.90
CA LEU A 130 2.81 11.08 -26.75
C LEU A 130 1.83 11.66 -27.76
N GLU A 131 1.98 11.35 -29.06
CA GLU A 131 1.12 11.91 -30.09
C GLU A 131 -0.34 11.43 -29.92
N PRO A 132 -0.63 10.13 -29.81
CA PRO A 132 -1.97 9.65 -29.52
C PRO A 132 -2.54 10.17 -28.20
N LEU A 133 -1.70 10.35 -27.17
CA LEU A 133 -2.13 10.93 -25.89
C LEU A 133 -2.58 12.39 -26.06
N ASN A 134 -1.79 13.20 -26.79
CA ASN A 134 -2.16 14.58 -27.12
C ASN A 134 -3.43 14.66 -27.97
N ASP A 135 -3.61 13.74 -28.91
CA ASP A 135 -4.83 13.68 -29.73
C ASP A 135 -6.07 13.37 -28.86
N PHE A 136 -5.97 12.39 -27.95
CA PHE A 136 -7.01 12.08 -26.97
C PHE A 136 -7.30 13.29 -26.07
N TYR A 137 -6.28 13.88 -25.48
CA TYR A 137 -6.39 15.03 -24.57
C TYR A 137 -7.18 16.19 -25.20
N ARG A 138 -6.87 16.54 -26.47
CA ARG A 138 -7.56 17.60 -27.19
C ARG A 138 -8.99 17.21 -27.59
N LYS A 139 -9.17 16.00 -28.16
CA LYS A 139 -10.48 15.58 -28.69
C LYS A 139 -11.51 15.30 -27.61
N SER A 140 -11.06 14.81 -26.46
CA SER A 140 -11.92 14.54 -25.33
C SER A 140 -12.18 15.76 -24.46
N HIS A 141 -11.53 16.89 -24.74
CA HIS A 141 -11.56 18.08 -23.89
C HIS A 141 -11.17 17.78 -22.45
N PHE A 142 -10.15 16.94 -22.24
CA PHE A 142 -9.76 16.46 -20.92
C PHE A 142 -9.43 17.59 -19.96
N HIS A 143 -8.69 18.62 -20.43
CA HIS A 143 -8.36 19.78 -19.62
C HIS A 143 -9.58 20.51 -19.07
N ASP A 144 -10.56 20.79 -19.94
CA ASP A 144 -11.78 21.51 -19.54
C ASP A 144 -12.58 20.69 -18.51
N TRP A 145 -12.63 19.37 -18.68
CA TRP A 145 -13.26 18.46 -17.72
C TRP A 145 -12.48 18.41 -16.41
N TYR A 146 -11.13 18.32 -16.45
CA TYR A 146 -10.27 18.27 -15.26
C TYR A 146 -10.46 19.52 -14.40
N LEU A 147 -10.52 20.70 -15.01
CA LEU A 147 -10.79 21.96 -14.30
C LEU A 147 -12.20 22.01 -13.68
N GLN A 148 -13.16 21.29 -14.22
CA GLN A 148 -14.51 21.23 -13.62
C GLN A 148 -14.54 20.36 -12.35
N GLN A 149 -13.50 19.59 -12.08
CA GLN A 149 -13.39 18.79 -10.88
C GLN A 149 -12.82 19.56 -9.67
N ASP A 150 -12.48 20.84 -9.81
CA ASP A 150 -11.81 21.66 -8.78
C ASP A 150 -12.47 21.51 -7.41
N ILE A 151 -13.79 21.59 -7.32
CA ILE A 151 -14.52 21.49 -6.04
C ILE A 151 -14.29 20.12 -5.38
N LEU A 152 -14.38 19.04 -6.17
CA LEU A 152 -14.15 17.68 -5.65
C LEU A 152 -12.68 17.50 -5.23
N PHE A 153 -11.76 18.00 -6.04
CA PHE A 153 -10.33 17.88 -5.75
C PHE A 153 -9.95 18.67 -4.49
N ASP A 154 -10.46 19.89 -4.33
CA ASP A 154 -10.27 20.70 -3.12
C ASP A 154 -10.81 19.99 -1.87
N GLU A 155 -12.00 19.37 -1.93
CA GLU A 155 -12.57 18.60 -0.83
C GLU A 155 -11.68 17.39 -0.44
N VAL A 156 -11.13 16.69 -1.43
CA VAL A 156 -10.25 15.55 -1.22
C VAL A 156 -8.91 15.99 -0.64
N GLU A 157 -8.32 17.07 -1.14
CA GLU A 157 -7.08 17.66 -0.67
C GLU A 157 -7.22 18.15 0.79
N GLU A 158 -8.32 18.82 1.12
CA GLU A 158 -8.64 19.26 2.48
C GLU A 158 -8.82 18.05 3.43
N ALA A 159 -9.52 17.01 2.99
CA ALA A 159 -9.69 15.78 3.77
C ALA A 159 -8.35 15.07 4.03
N PHE A 160 -7.40 15.16 3.10
CA PHE A 160 -6.08 14.54 3.22
C PHE A 160 -5.12 15.35 4.10
N GLU A 161 -5.33 16.66 4.24
CA GLU A 161 -4.41 17.55 4.98
C GLU A 161 -4.21 17.11 6.43
N ALA A 162 -5.22 16.54 7.08
CA ALA A 162 -5.12 15.98 8.42
C ALA A 162 -4.12 14.80 8.52
N ILE A 163 -3.89 14.07 7.42
CA ILE A 163 -2.86 13.03 7.32
C ILE A 163 -1.49 13.68 7.09
N ASN A 164 -1.44 14.61 6.13
CA ASN A 164 -0.23 15.31 5.71
C ASN A 164 0.49 15.97 6.90
N GLN A 165 -0.26 16.63 7.78
CA GLN A 165 0.26 17.30 9.01
C GLN A 165 0.84 16.33 10.05
N GLN A 166 0.58 15.02 9.94
CA GLN A 166 1.11 14.02 10.85
C GLN A 166 2.42 13.39 10.36
N ILE A 167 2.91 13.77 9.18
CA ILE A 167 4.12 13.22 8.58
C ILE A 167 5.34 14.04 9.02
N ASP A 168 6.29 13.37 9.64
CA ASP A 168 7.63 13.94 9.90
C ASP A 168 8.52 13.70 8.67
N TYR A 169 8.57 14.69 7.78
CA TYR A 169 9.37 14.62 6.56
C TYR A 169 10.88 14.64 6.82
N ASP A 170 11.32 15.27 7.90
CA ASP A 170 12.73 15.33 8.28
C ASP A 170 13.26 13.96 8.73
N TRP A 171 12.36 13.12 9.26
CA TRP A 171 12.72 11.78 9.69
C TRP A 171 13.34 10.95 8.55
N PHE A 172 12.82 11.04 7.34
CA PHE A 172 13.30 10.20 6.23
C PHE A 172 14.79 10.43 5.94
N ASN A 173 15.18 11.66 5.68
CA ASN A 173 16.58 12.00 5.42
C ASN A 173 17.46 11.75 6.64
N GLY A 174 17.00 12.07 7.82
CA GLY A 174 17.69 11.81 9.09
C GLY A 174 17.86 10.33 9.38
N TYR A 175 16.83 9.53 9.16
CA TYR A 175 16.83 8.09 9.45
C TYR A 175 17.73 7.32 8.48
N PHE A 176 17.54 7.51 7.19
CA PHE A 176 18.32 6.82 6.17
C PHE A 176 19.72 7.41 5.97
N GLY A 177 19.96 8.62 6.47
CA GLY A 177 21.23 9.33 6.28
C GLY A 177 21.46 9.72 4.83
N ALA A 178 20.39 10.00 4.09
CA ALA A 178 20.47 10.45 2.71
C ALA A 178 21.08 11.84 2.63
N GLU A 179 21.83 12.11 1.54
CA GLU A 179 22.33 13.46 1.27
C GLU A 179 21.18 14.46 1.16
N SER A 180 21.40 15.69 1.60
CA SER A 180 20.44 16.78 1.48
C SER A 180 20.04 17.02 0.04
N GLY A 181 18.74 17.26 -0.23
CA GLY A 181 18.25 17.61 -1.54
C GLY A 181 17.04 16.79 -2.02
N SER A 182 16.29 16.20 -1.09
CA SER A 182 14.99 15.61 -1.44
C SER A 182 13.87 16.66 -1.34
N THR A 183 13.00 16.68 -2.34
CA THR A 183 11.72 17.39 -2.29
C THR A 183 10.59 16.37 -2.15
N PHE A 184 9.67 16.66 -1.25
CA PHE A 184 8.51 15.82 -0.97
C PHE A 184 7.27 16.47 -1.58
N ARG A 185 6.48 15.68 -2.26
CA ARG A 185 5.17 16.06 -2.78
C ARG A 185 4.27 14.84 -2.77
N ILE A 186 3.00 15.01 -2.43
CA ILE A 186 2.02 13.93 -2.51
C ILE A 186 1.10 14.22 -3.68
N VAL A 187 0.88 13.23 -4.53
CA VAL A 187 -0.07 13.30 -5.63
C VAL A 187 -1.28 12.45 -5.28
N LEU A 188 -2.45 13.07 -5.25
CA LEU A 188 -3.70 12.37 -5.04
C LEU A 188 -4.29 11.93 -6.38
N SER A 189 -4.90 10.76 -6.44
CA SER A 189 -5.60 10.27 -7.64
C SER A 189 -6.71 9.31 -7.26
N LEU A 190 -7.95 9.64 -7.61
CA LEU A 190 -9.12 8.80 -7.29
C LEU A 190 -9.21 7.55 -8.16
N LEU A 191 -8.71 7.60 -9.39
CA LEU A 191 -8.74 6.45 -10.32
C LEU A 191 -7.69 5.40 -10.01
N VAL A 192 -6.62 5.75 -9.29
CA VAL A 192 -5.58 4.82 -8.85
C VAL A 192 -6.08 3.91 -7.72
N GLY A 193 -7.02 4.40 -6.92
CA GLY A 193 -7.48 3.70 -5.72
C GLY A 193 -8.12 2.33 -5.96
N PRO A 194 -7.93 1.39 -5.05
CA PRO A 194 -7.33 1.54 -3.73
C PRO A 194 -5.80 1.44 -3.69
N ASN A 195 -5.12 1.42 -4.83
CA ASN A 195 -3.68 1.29 -4.91
C ASN A 195 -2.97 2.60 -4.52
N ASN A 196 -1.68 2.48 -4.21
CA ASN A 196 -0.77 3.59 -3.95
C ASN A 196 0.56 3.23 -4.57
N TYR A 197 1.38 4.23 -4.94
CA TYR A 197 2.63 4.00 -5.65
C TYR A 197 3.72 4.93 -5.15
N GLY A 198 4.85 4.37 -4.73
CA GLY A 198 6.04 5.10 -4.27
C GLY A 198 6.88 5.67 -5.41
N CYS A 199 6.33 6.55 -6.21
CA CYS A 199 7.04 7.15 -7.34
C CYS A 199 8.12 8.11 -6.86
N SER A 200 9.32 8.00 -7.43
CA SER A 200 10.43 8.90 -7.17
C SER A 200 11.41 8.94 -8.34
N ALA A 201 11.96 10.11 -8.59
CA ALA A 201 12.96 10.32 -9.64
C ALA A 201 14.01 11.32 -9.19
N LYS A 202 15.16 11.37 -9.85
CA LYS A 202 16.18 12.38 -9.64
C LYS A 202 16.08 13.46 -10.72
N LEU A 203 16.14 14.72 -10.30
CA LEU A 203 16.20 15.85 -11.20
C LEU A 203 17.63 16.08 -11.70
N LYS A 204 17.79 16.77 -12.83
CA LYS A 204 19.10 17.10 -13.43
C LYS A 204 19.98 17.97 -12.53
N ASP A 205 19.39 18.72 -11.60
CA ASP A 205 20.11 19.50 -10.59
C ASP A 205 20.63 18.67 -9.41
N GLY A 206 20.33 17.37 -9.40
CA GLY A 206 20.71 16.44 -8.34
C GLY A 206 19.68 16.24 -7.25
N THR A 207 18.58 17.01 -7.24
CA THR A 207 17.48 16.87 -6.28
C THR A 207 16.73 15.55 -6.47
N ASN A 208 16.38 14.86 -5.39
CA ASN A 208 15.48 13.72 -5.43
C ASN A 208 14.03 14.23 -5.31
N ALA A 209 13.20 13.98 -6.30
CA ALA A 209 11.78 14.29 -6.28
C ALA A 209 11.01 13.04 -5.83
N LEU A 210 10.49 13.07 -4.60
CA LEU A 210 9.66 12.01 -4.02
C LEU A 210 8.20 12.40 -4.17
N SER A 211 7.48 11.69 -5.01
CA SER A 211 6.12 12.03 -5.41
C SER A 211 5.21 10.79 -5.36
N PRO A 212 4.96 10.19 -4.16
CA PRO A 212 4.03 9.08 -4.07
C PRO A 212 2.65 9.48 -4.60
N VAL A 213 2.02 8.55 -5.31
CA VAL A 213 0.66 8.69 -5.82
C VAL A 213 -0.27 7.89 -4.91
N ILE A 214 -1.21 8.57 -4.26
CA ILE A 214 -2.08 8.02 -3.23
C ILE A 214 -3.51 7.95 -3.74
N GLY A 215 -4.03 6.73 -3.83
CA GLY A 215 -5.40 6.45 -4.29
C GLY A 215 -6.33 5.94 -3.18
N CYS A 216 -5.82 5.58 -2.01
CA CYS A 216 -6.64 5.04 -0.94
C CYS A 216 -7.45 6.15 -0.24
N CYS A 217 -8.76 6.06 -0.34
CA CYS A 217 -9.70 6.88 0.41
C CYS A 217 -10.85 6.01 0.92
N GLN A 218 -11.67 6.58 1.80
CA GLN A 218 -12.93 5.99 2.26
C GLN A 218 -14.07 6.89 1.81
N VAL A 219 -15.19 6.29 1.44
CA VAL A 219 -16.41 6.99 1.06
C VAL A 219 -17.53 6.45 1.95
N ASP A 220 -18.25 7.34 2.60
CA ASP A 220 -19.42 6.98 3.41
C ASP A 220 -20.67 6.78 2.55
N ASP A 221 -21.78 6.35 3.18
CA ASP A 221 -23.05 6.13 2.48
C ASP A 221 -23.66 7.41 1.89
N SER A 222 -23.19 8.58 2.30
CA SER A 222 -23.59 9.89 1.79
C SER A 222 -22.70 10.39 0.65
N GLY A 223 -21.61 9.67 0.34
CA GLY A 223 -20.64 10.01 -0.69
C GLY A 223 -19.49 10.92 -0.21
N ASN A 224 -19.40 11.22 1.11
CA ASN A 224 -18.33 12.04 1.64
C ASN A 224 -17.01 11.27 1.63
N ILE A 225 -15.94 11.91 1.14
CA ILE A 225 -14.61 11.33 1.09
C ILE A 225 -13.87 11.64 2.39
N SER A 226 -13.17 10.65 2.91
CA SER A 226 -12.38 10.78 4.14
C SER A 226 -11.15 9.88 4.12
N TYR A 227 -10.20 10.17 5.01
CA TYR A 227 -8.99 9.39 5.20
C TYR A 227 -8.86 8.98 6.67
N ASN A 228 -8.75 7.67 6.92
CA ASN A 228 -8.50 7.18 8.27
C ASN A 228 -6.98 7.20 8.55
N ALA A 229 -6.55 8.05 9.45
CA ALA A 229 -5.12 8.22 9.79
C ALA A 229 -4.45 6.90 10.19
N ASN A 230 -5.14 6.01 10.91
CA ASN A 230 -4.56 4.75 11.37
C ASN A 230 -4.21 3.79 10.21
N THR A 231 -4.86 3.94 9.06
CA THR A 231 -4.64 3.10 7.88
C THR A 231 -3.85 3.82 6.80
N VAL A 232 -4.09 5.12 6.59
CA VAL A 232 -3.52 5.88 5.48
C VAL A 232 -2.12 6.39 5.80
N LEU A 233 -1.86 6.85 7.04
CA LEU A 233 -0.53 7.34 7.42
C LEU A 233 0.56 6.27 7.23
N PRO A 234 0.42 5.02 7.73
CA PRO A 234 1.41 3.97 7.45
C PRO A 234 1.63 3.72 5.96
N VAL A 235 0.57 3.83 5.13
CA VAL A 235 0.67 3.68 3.67
C VAL A 235 1.52 4.79 3.07
N VAL A 236 1.27 6.05 3.41
CA VAL A 236 2.06 7.18 2.87
C VAL A 236 3.53 7.07 3.27
N ILE A 237 3.81 6.70 4.53
CA ILE A 237 5.18 6.45 5.00
C ILE A 237 5.81 5.29 4.20
N HIS A 238 5.05 4.23 3.92
CA HIS A 238 5.48 3.10 3.11
C HIS A 238 5.94 3.54 1.71
N GLU A 239 5.13 4.34 1.04
CA GLU A 239 5.44 4.80 -0.32
C GLU A 239 6.69 5.71 -0.34
N PHE A 240 6.89 6.55 0.66
CA PHE A 240 8.14 7.31 0.79
C PHE A 240 9.35 6.41 1.08
N CYS A 241 9.20 5.38 1.91
CA CYS A 241 10.30 4.46 2.23
C CYS A 241 10.83 3.70 1.02
N HIS A 242 10.02 3.44 0.00
CA HIS A 242 10.48 2.78 -1.23
C HIS A 242 11.67 3.47 -1.89
N HIS A 243 11.68 4.81 -1.89
CA HIS A 243 12.78 5.60 -2.44
C HIS A 243 14.14 5.27 -1.78
N TYR A 244 14.14 5.02 -0.47
CA TYR A 244 15.36 4.75 0.30
C TYR A 244 15.71 3.26 0.33
N CYS A 245 14.72 2.41 0.54
CA CYS A 245 14.92 0.98 0.76
C CYS A 245 15.28 0.22 -0.53
N ASN A 246 14.59 0.48 -1.63
CA ASN A 246 14.76 -0.29 -2.86
C ASN A 246 16.16 -0.17 -3.47
N PRO A 247 16.75 1.05 -3.59
CA PRO A 247 18.12 1.19 -4.09
C PRO A 247 19.16 0.50 -3.20
N LEU A 248 19.00 0.58 -1.88
CA LEU A 248 19.90 -0.08 -0.92
C LEU A 248 19.85 -1.60 -1.06
N ASN A 249 18.67 -2.19 -1.12
CA ASN A 249 18.54 -3.64 -1.36
C ASN A 249 19.15 -4.03 -2.70
N SER A 250 18.94 -3.26 -3.77
CA SER A 250 19.51 -3.52 -5.07
C SER A 250 21.05 -3.44 -5.06
N GLN A 251 21.61 -2.42 -4.41
CA GLN A 251 23.05 -2.23 -4.27
C GLN A 251 23.72 -3.38 -3.51
N PHE A 252 23.10 -3.87 -2.46
CA PHE A 252 23.65 -4.92 -1.59
C PHE A 252 23.10 -6.32 -1.90
N TRP A 253 22.32 -6.47 -2.98
CA TRP A 253 21.61 -7.69 -3.32
C TRP A 253 22.51 -8.95 -3.32
N SER A 254 23.64 -8.88 -4.00
CA SER A 254 24.57 -10.02 -4.11
C SER A 254 25.06 -10.56 -2.77
N SER A 255 25.03 -9.75 -1.70
CA SER A 255 25.46 -10.17 -0.36
C SER A 255 24.42 -10.97 0.41
N MET A 256 23.14 -10.98 -0.01
CA MET A 256 22.03 -11.64 0.70
C MET A 256 21.13 -12.47 -0.22
N GLU A 257 21.29 -12.43 -1.52
CA GLU A 257 20.44 -13.07 -2.54
C GLU A 257 20.15 -14.54 -2.20
N THR A 258 21.19 -15.35 -1.93
CA THR A 258 21.03 -16.78 -1.67
C THR A 258 20.12 -17.08 -0.47
N SER A 259 20.16 -16.25 0.57
CA SER A 259 19.31 -16.41 1.75
C SER A 259 17.91 -15.88 1.52
N ALA A 260 17.80 -14.74 0.83
CA ALA A 260 16.53 -14.15 0.45
C ALA A 260 15.72 -15.07 -0.48
N GLU A 261 16.35 -15.71 -1.47
CA GLU A 261 15.72 -16.68 -2.36
C GLU A 261 15.17 -17.91 -1.61
N LYS A 262 15.88 -18.41 -0.60
CA LYS A 262 15.38 -19.51 0.23
C LYS A 262 14.14 -19.12 1.02
N VAL A 263 14.13 -17.90 1.55
CA VAL A 263 12.98 -17.36 2.31
C VAL A 263 11.81 -17.12 1.39
N PHE A 264 12.03 -16.50 0.23
CA PHE A 264 10.99 -16.29 -0.77
C PHE A 264 10.33 -17.60 -1.20
N LYS A 265 11.12 -18.62 -1.50
CA LYS A 265 10.62 -19.93 -1.91
C LYS A 265 9.75 -20.60 -0.87
N GLU A 266 9.98 -20.35 0.42
CA GLU A 266 9.14 -20.87 1.51
C GLU A 266 7.73 -20.27 1.52
N ARG A 267 7.56 -19.05 0.98
CA ARG A 267 6.30 -18.28 0.94
C ARG A 267 5.87 -17.90 -0.48
N GLU A 268 6.49 -18.47 -1.50
CA GLU A 268 6.34 -18.07 -2.91
C GLU A 268 4.89 -18.03 -3.36
N GLU A 269 4.11 -19.07 -3.05
CA GLU A 269 2.70 -19.13 -3.45
C GLU A 269 1.90 -17.98 -2.84
N GLN A 270 2.05 -17.73 -1.54
CA GLN A 270 1.38 -16.66 -0.82
C GLN A 270 1.79 -15.27 -1.33
N LEU A 271 3.09 -15.05 -1.51
CA LEU A 271 3.63 -13.76 -1.95
C LEU A 271 3.21 -13.45 -3.40
N ARG A 272 3.19 -14.44 -4.29
CA ARG A 272 2.74 -14.28 -5.68
C ARG A 272 1.25 -13.94 -5.78
N GLN A 273 0.41 -14.46 -4.89
CA GLN A 273 -1.01 -14.09 -4.82
C GLN A 273 -1.21 -12.60 -4.50
N SER A 274 -0.24 -11.99 -3.82
CA SER A 274 -0.20 -10.55 -3.52
C SER A 274 0.70 -9.76 -4.47
N ALA A 275 0.98 -10.29 -5.67
CA ALA A 275 1.81 -9.69 -6.72
C ALA A 275 3.32 -9.54 -6.40
N TYR A 276 3.81 -10.13 -5.31
CA TYR A 276 5.24 -10.13 -4.96
C TYR A 276 5.95 -11.29 -5.66
N GLY A 277 6.41 -11.07 -6.89
CA GLY A 277 6.84 -12.12 -7.82
C GLY A 277 8.29 -12.60 -7.71
N SER A 278 9.14 -11.97 -6.87
CA SER A 278 10.55 -12.32 -6.73
C SER A 278 11.09 -12.07 -5.32
N ALA A 279 12.24 -12.68 -5.01
CA ALA A 279 12.91 -12.49 -3.73
C ALA A 279 13.37 -11.04 -3.51
N LEU A 280 13.80 -10.34 -4.57
CA LEU A 280 14.18 -8.94 -4.46
C LEU A 280 12.96 -8.06 -4.12
N ILE A 281 11.83 -8.28 -4.77
CA ILE A 281 10.58 -7.57 -4.45
C ILE A 281 10.16 -7.86 -3.01
N MET A 282 10.18 -9.13 -2.57
CA MET A 282 9.90 -9.50 -1.17
C MET A 282 10.83 -8.76 -0.20
N MET A 283 12.13 -8.66 -0.48
CA MET A 283 13.08 -7.96 0.39
C MET A 283 12.84 -6.44 0.39
N ASN A 284 12.53 -5.84 -0.75
CA ASN A 284 12.15 -4.42 -0.83
C ASN A 284 10.95 -4.15 0.07
N GLU A 285 9.89 -4.91 -0.09
CA GLU A 285 8.69 -4.81 0.72
C GLU A 285 8.98 -5.04 2.21
N THR A 286 9.77 -6.06 2.55
CA THR A 286 10.08 -6.35 3.95
C THR A 286 10.86 -5.20 4.60
N PHE A 287 11.81 -4.60 3.87
CA PHE A 287 12.60 -3.48 4.37
C PHE A 287 11.73 -2.22 4.56
N VAL A 288 10.90 -1.91 3.56
CA VAL A 288 9.94 -0.80 3.63
C VAL A 288 9.02 -0.98 4.83
N ARG A 289 8.38 -2.13 4.98
CA ARG A 289 7.46 -2.45 6.10
C ARG A 289 8.15 -2.38 7.45
N ALA A 290 9.38 -2.90 7.57
CA ALA A 290 10.16 -2.75 8.79
C ALA A 290 10.44 -1.27 9.11
N SER A 291 10.77 -0.45 8.10
CA SER A 291 10.99 0.99 8.26
C SER A 291 9.72 1.73 8.70
N VAL A 292 8.55 1.35 8.14
CA VAL A 292 7.24 1.87 8.61
C VAL A 292 7.00 1.53 10.07
N ILE A 293 7.25 0.29 10.47
CA ILE A 293 7.12 -0.14 11.88
C ILE A 293 8.02 0.71 12.78
N ARG A 294 9.27 0.98 12.35
CA ARG A 294 10.19 1.82 13.12
C ARG A 294 9.73 3.27 13.18
N TYR A 295 9.26 3.84 12.06
CA TYR A 295 8.64 5.17 12.06
C TYR A 295 7.49 5.24 13.05
N MET A 296 6.54 4.33 12.96
CA MET A 296 5.36 4.30 13.83
C MET A 296 5.75 4.15 15.31
N ARG A 297 6.78 3.37 15.62
CA ARG A 297 7.29 3.23 17.00
C ARG A 297 7.90 4.51 17.57
N VAL A 298 8.54 5.32 16.75
CA VAL A 298 9.14 6.59 17.15
C VAL A 298 8.04 7.64 17.42
N HIS A 299 7.09 7.76 16.52
CA HIS A 299 6.07 8.81 16.55
C HIS A 299 4.81 8.42 17.35
N TYR A 300 4.52 7.13 17.45
CA TYR A 300 3.32 6.56 18.11
C TYR A 300 3.71 5.43 19.09
N PRO A 301 4.46 5.73 20.17
CA PRO A 301 5.03 4.74 21.07
C PRO A 301 3.99 3.88 21.80
N GLN A 302 2.73 4.31 21.84
CA GLN A 302 1.60 3.54 22.41
C GLN A 302 1.21 2.33 21.56
N ILE A 303 1.63 2.26 20.28
CA ILE A 303 1.30 1.13 19.41
C ILE A 303 2.34 0.03 19.63
N GLU A 304 1.87 -1.19 19.92
CA GLU A 304 2.75 -2.33 20.14
C GLU A 304 3.34 -2.86 18.83
N GLU A 305 4.68 -2.92 18.75
CA GLU A 305 5.40 -3.42 17.57
C GLU A 305 4.98 -4.83 17.17
N SER A 306 4.73 -5.69 18.17
CA SER A 306 4.34 -7.09 17.96
C SER A 306 3.04 -7.25 17.17
N ALA A 307 2.14 -6.27 17.25
CA ALA A 307 0.89 -6.28 16.48
C ALA A 307 1.16 -6.09 14.98
N PHE A 308 2.02 -5.13 14.63
CA PHE A 308 2.45 -4.91 13.25
C PHE A 308 3.25 -6.10 12.70
N VAL A 309 4.25 -6.56 13.45
CA VAL A 309 5.08 -7.71 13.06
C VAL A 309 4.22 -8.94 12.79
N GLY A 310 3.26 -9.22 13.67
CA GLY A 310 2.36 -10.37 13.51
C GLY A 310 1.47 -10.27 12.27
N GLU A 311 1.07 -9.05 11.87
CA GLU A 311 0.31 -8.82 10.64
C GLU A 311 1.18 -9.09 9.41
N GLU A 312 2.39 -8.55 9.36
CA GLU A 312 3.29 -8.72 8.24
C GLU A 312 3.73 -10.18 8.07
N GLU A 313 3.97 -10.92 9.18
CA GLU A 313 4.24 -12.35 9.12
C GLU A 313 3.06 -13.14 8.53
N ARG A 314 1.82 -12.76 8.85
CA ARG A 314 0.61 -13.37 8.27
C ARG A 314 0.52 -13.14 6.75
N GLN A 315 1.02 -12.00 6.26
CA GLN A 315 1.10 -11.69 4.82
C GLN A 315 2.25 -12.41 4.11
N GLY A 316 3.14 -13.09 4.84
CA GLY A 316 4.25 -13.87 4.29
C GLY A 316 5.63 -13.24 4.46
N PHE A 317 5.73 -12.05 5.07
CA PHE A 317 7.00 -11.34 5.30
C PHE A 317 7.71 -11.86 6.54
N ILE A 318 8.16 -13.12 6.51
CA ILE A 318 8.70 -13.84 7.69
C ILE A 318 10.05 -13.32 8.20
N LEU A 319 10.73 -12.45 7.46
CA LEU A 319 11.93 -11.73 7.90
C LEU A 319 11.62 -10.43 8.66
N ILE A 320 10.36 -10.04 8.78
CA ILE A 320 9.99 -8.73 9.32
C ILE A 320 10.54 -8.48 10.72
N GLN A 321 10.45 -9.44 11.64
CA GLN A 321 11.02 -9.31 12.98
C GLN A 321 12.55 -9.17 12.93
N THR A 322 13.23 -9.99 12.09
CA THR A 322 14.68 -9.90 11.90
C THR A 322 15.10 -8.52 11.43
N LEU A 323 14.35 -7.92 10.49
CA LEU A 323 14.66 -6.59 9.98
C LEU A 323 14.31 -5.50 11.00
N CYS A 324 13.23 -5.60 11.73
CA CYS A 324 12.94 -4.69 12.84
C CYS A 324 14.06 -4.70 13.89
N ASP A 325 14.60 -5.88 14.21
CA ASP A 325 15.71 -6.02 15.16
C ASP A 325 17.01 -5.43 14.59
N ALA A 326 17.28 -5.63 13.30
CA ALA A 326 18.40 -4.98 12.60
C ALA A 326 18.28 -3.44 12.66
N LEU A 327 17.11 -2.90 12.34
CA LEU A 327 16.90 -1.46 12.37
C LEU A 327 17.00 -0.87 13.77
N LYS A 328 16.60 -1.61 14.82
CA LYS A 328 16.86 -1.22 16.22
C LYS A 328 18.36 -1.13 16.52
N GLU A 329 19.15 -2.08 16.03
CA GLU A 329 20.60 -2.05 16.18
C GLU A 329 21.20 -0.82 15.48
N TYR A 330 20.75 -0.53 14.25
CA TYR A 330 21.12 0.68 13.52
C TYR A 330 20.82 1.95 14.31
N GLU A 331 19.61 2.09 14.85
CA GLU A 331 19.18 3.25 15.65
C GLU A 331 20.04 3.44 16.90
N GLN A 332 20.51 2.36 17.54
CA GLN A 332 21.34 2.39 18.74
C GLN A 332 22.80 2.68 18.44
N GLN A 333 23.26 2.53 17.20
CA GLN A 333 24.67 2.64 16.82
C GLN A 333 24.91 3.71 15.76
N ARG A 334 24.15 4.84 15.79
CA ARG A 334 24.27 5.93 14.82
C ARG A 334 25.65 6.58 14.79
N ASP A 335 26.39 6.57 15.89
CA ASP A 335 27.79 7.03 15.95
C ASP A 335 28.72 6.16 15.09
N LYS A 336 28.38 4.88 14.90
CA LYS A 336 29.13 3.93 14.08
C LYS A 336 28.62 3.90 12.64
N TYR A 337 27.33 3.99 12.45
CA TYR A 337 26.66 3.91 11.17
C TYR A 337 25.90 5.21 10.91
N ALA A 338 26.58 6.18 10.30
CA ALA A 338 25.98 7.48 10.04
C ALA A 338 24.81 7.41 9.05
N THR A 339 24.91 6.51 8.09
CA THR A 339 23.88 6.27 7.06
C THR A 339 23.39 4.84 7.09
N MET A 340 22.20 4.59 6.54
CA MET A 340 21.69 3.23 6.35
C MET A 340 22.60 2.41 5.42
N SER A 341 23.22 3.05 4.43
CA SER A 341 24.19 2.40 3.55
C SER A 341 25.38 1.82 4.33
N ASP A 342 25.88 2.52 5.36
CA ASP A 342 26.96 2.02 6.23
C ASP A 342 26.53 0.78 7.02
N PHE A 343 25.24 0.67 7.33
CA PHE A 343 24.67 -0.44 8.10
C PHE A 343 24.32 -1.66 7.23
N MET A 344 24.14 -1.51 5.94
CA MET A 344 23.69 -2.59 5.04
C MET A 344 24.53 -3.88 5.11
N PRO A 345 25.85 -3.87 5.35
CA PRO A 345 26.60 -5.12 5.56
C PRO A 345 26.13 -5.91 6.80
N VAL A 346 25.73 -5.21 7.88
CA VAL A 346 25.18 -5.85 9.08
C VAL A 346 23.77 -6.37 8.80
N TYR A 347 22.95 -5.57 8.13
CA TYR A 347 21.63 -5.95 7.67
C TYR A 347 21.68 -7.24 6.83
N ALA A 348 22.54 -7.29 5.81
CA ALA A 348 22.71 -8.46 4.95
C ALA A 348 23.19 -9.69 5.75
N LYS A 349 24.08 -9.49 6.75
CA LYS A 349 24.49 -10.56 7.63
C LYS A 349 23.32 -11.11 8.45
N MET A 350 22.45 -10.26 8.99
CA MET A 350 21.29 -10.71 9.77
C MET A 350 20.29 -11.48 8.90
N VAL A 351 20.10 -11.08 7.64
CA VAL A 351 19.31 -11.86 6.66
C VAL A 351 19.95 -13.25 6.42
N ASN A 352 21.28 -13.30 6.27
CA ASN A 352 22.00 -14.57 6.05
C ASN A 352 21.99 -15.49 7.28
N ASP A 353 21.97 -14.93 8.47
CA ASP A 353 21.94 -15.67 9.73
C ASP A 353 20.53 -16.18 10.10
N PHE A 354 19.50 -15.79 9.35
CA PHE A 354 18.13 -16.22 9.63
C PHE A 354 17.97 -17.73 9.52
N ASP A 355 17.66 -18.38 10.64
CA ASP A 355 17.44 -19.83 10.70
C ASP A 355 15.98 -20.19 10.32
N LEU A 356 15.74 -20.34 9.02
CA LEU A 356 14.45 -20.72 8.46
C LEU A 356 13.92 -22.05 9.05
N LYS A 357 14.81 -22.99 9.36
CA LYS A 357 14.39 -24.29 9.95
C LYS A 357 13.88 -24.10 11.38
N GLN A 358 14.60 -23.30 12.16
CA GLN A 358 14.18 -22.98 13.53
C GLN A 358 12.89 -22.17 13.52
N TYR A 359 12.76 -21.16 12.63
CA TYR A 359 11.53 -20.41 12.43
C TYR A 359 10.35 -21.35 12.15
N ASN A 360 10.46 -22.21 11.15
CA ASN A 360 9.39 -23.16 10.80
C ASN A 360 9.05 -24.14 11.94
N LYS A 361 10.04 -24.55 12.74
CA LYS A 361 9.80 -25.37 13.94
C LYS A 361 8.99 -24.59 14.98
N GLN A 362 9.30 -23.33 15.20
CA GLN A 362 8.58 -22.46 16.13
C GLN A 362 7.14 -22.22 15.65
N GLN A 363 6.93 -21.90 14.36
CA GLN A 363 5.59 -21.72 13.77
C GLN A 363 4.74 -23.00 13.91
N LYS A 364 5.32 -24.19 13.67
CA LYS A 364 4.63 -25.46 13.89
C LYS A 364 4.28 -25.70 15.38
N ALA A 365 5.12 -25.25 16.29
CA ALA A 365 4.82 -25.33 17.73
C ALA A 365 3.72 -24.36 18.15
N LEU A 366 3.74 -23.13 17.60
CA LEU A 366 2.68 -22.13 17.81
C LEU A 366 1.35 -22.58 17.21
N ALA A 367 1.36 -23.13 16.01
CA ALA A 367 0.16 -23.65 15.35
C ALA A 367 -0.55 -24.74 16.16
N LYS A 368 0.19 -25.55 16.96
CA LYS A 368 -0.41 -26.52 17.89
C LYS A 368 -1.18 -25.88 19.04
N LYS A 369 -0.90 -24.61 19.34
CA LYS A 369 -1.59 -23.83 20.36
C LYS A 369 -2.83 -23.12 19.83
N ASN A 370 -3.04 -23.09 18.52
CA ASN A 370 -4.23 -22.50 17.92
C ASN A 370 -5.51 -23.25 18.36
N ALA A 371 -6.61 -22.57 18.35
CA ALA A 371 -7.90 -23.22 18.47
C ALA A 371 -8.22 -23.98 17.19
N THR A 372 -9.06 -24.99 17.30
CA THR A 372 -9.76 -25.59 16.15
C THR A 372 -11.21 -25.16 16.16
N TYR A 373 -11.88 -25.23 15.03
CA TYR A 373 -13.29 -24.91 14.98
C TYR A 373 -14.06 -25.84 14.05
N LYS A 374 -15.38 -25.85 14.21
CA LYS A 374 -16.34 -26.57 13.37
C LYS A 374 -17.45 -25.61 12.98
N VAL A 375 -17.98 -25.84 11.78
CA VAL A 375 -19.15 -25.13 11.25
C VAL A 375 -20.28 -26.12 11.04
N ASN A 376 -21.52 -25.68 11.23
CA ASN A 376 -22.71 -26.51 11.01
C ASN A 376 -23.10 -26.64 9.54
N LEU A 377 -22.34 -26.04 8.62
CA LEU A 377 -22.53 -26.12 7.18
C LEU A 377 -21.32 -26.82 6.54
N LYS A 378 -21.55 -27.80 5.67
CA LYS A 378 -20.49 -28.50 4.95
C LYS A 378 -20.20 -27.81 3.62
N ASP A 379 -18.94 -27.79 3.23
CA ASP A 379 -18.57 -27.41 1.87
C ASP A 379 -19.23 -28.33 0.83
N GLY A 380 -19.73 -27.73 -0.26
CA GLY A 380 -20.49 -28.42 -1.31
C GLY A 380 -21.92 -28.82 -0.91
N ALA A 381 -22.47 -28.32 0.21
CA ALA A 381 -23.84 -28.61 0.61
C ALA A 381 -24.85 -28.16 -0.44
N LYS A 382 -25.86 -29.01 -0.68
CA LYS A 382 -26.96 -28.73 -1.62
C LYS A 382 -28.29 -28.68 -0.87
N ASP A 383 -29.25 -27.99 -1.49
CA ASP A 383 -30.62 -27.85 -0.95
C ASP A 383 -30.65 -27.26 0.48
N VAL A 384 -29.71 -26.36 0.77
CA VAL A 384 -29.72 -25.60 2.03
C VAL A 384 -31.01 -24.76 2.09
N PRO A 385 -31.74 -24.73 3.21
CA PRO A 385 -32.98 -23.95 3.30
C PRO A 385 -32.76 -22.48 2.93
N SER A 386 -33.59 -21.93 2.05
CA SER A 386 -33.67 -20.50 1.74
C SER A 386 -34.32 -19.72 2.90
N GLY A 387 -34.16 -18.41 2.92
CA GLY A 387 -34.61 -17.53 3.99
C GLY A 387 -33.56 -17.37 5.10
N PRO A 388 -33.98 -17.14 6.36
CA PRO A 388 -33.04 -17.00 7.47
C PRO A 388 -32.31 -18.31 7.76
N PHE A 389 -30.98 -18.30 7.63
CA PHE A 389 -30.12 -19.46 7.93
C PHE A 389 -29.09 -19.06 8.99
N THR A 390 -28.99 -19.84 10.07
CA THR A 390 -28.00 -19.60 11.13
C THR A 390 -26.78 -20.47 10.91
N LEU A 391 -25.67 -19.82 10.50
CA LEU A 391 -24.35 -20.42 10.54
C LEU A 391 -23.86 -20.41 11.99
N VAL A 392 -23.45 -21.56 12.51
CA VAL A 392 -22.89 -21.72 13.86
C VAL A 392 -21.43 -22.14 13.71
N ILE A 393 -20.52 -21.34 14.27
CA ILE A 393 -19.09 -21.63 14.35
C ILE A 393 -18.76 -21.92 15.81
N THR A 394 -18.26 -23.13 16.08
CA THR A 394 -17.90 -23.57 17.44
C THR A 394 -16.40 -23.77 17.53
N PHE A 395 -15.74 -23.06 18.45
CA PHE A 395 -14.31 -23.06 18.67
C PHE A 395 -13.92 -23.96 19.87
N SER A 396 -12.72 -24.56 19.81
CA SER A 396 -12.20 -25.40 20.89
C SER A 396 -11.68 -24.61 22.11
N LYS A 397 -11.41 -23.30 21.92
CA LYS A 397 -10.90 -22.39 22.95
C LYS A 397 -11.75 -21.14 23.08
N PRO A 398 -11.67 -20.42 24.22
CA PRO A 398 -12.27 -19.09 24.34
C PRO A 398 -11.69 -18.09 23.34
N MET A 399 -12.56 -17.39 22.64
CA MET A 399 -12.22 -16.42 21.59
C MET A 399 -12.48 -14.99 22.09
N LEU A 400 -11.83 -14.02 21.44
CA LEU A 400 -12.24 -12.63 21.50
C LEU A 400 -13.43 -12.42 20.54
N ASN A 401 -14.31 -11.48 20.89
CA ASN A 401 -15.51 -11.21 20.08
C ASN A 401 -15.12 -10.51 18.79
N SER A 402 -14.99 -11.28 17.72
CA SER A 402 -14.71 -10.82 16.36
C SER A 402 -15.54 -11.60 15.35
N ILE A 403 -15.61 -11.11 14.11
CA ILE A 403 -16.14 -11.84 12.97
C ILE A 403 -15.14 -11.71 11.81
N ALA A 404 -14.81 -12.83 11.19
CA ALA A 404 -13.88 -12.91 10.08
C ALA A 404 -14.39 -13.89 9.02
N LEU A 405 -15.40 -13.42 8.27
CA LEU A 405 -15.98 -14.09 7.11
C LEU A 405 -15.71 -13.24 5.88
N TYR A 406 -15.16 -13.84 4.84
CA TYR A 406 -14.74 -13.17 3.62
C TYR A 406 -15.36 -13.81 2.38
N MET A 407 -15.30 -13.12 1.25
CA MET A 407 -15.76 -13.66 -0.04
C MET A 407 -14.98 -14.91 -0.40
N SER A 408 -15.67 -15.87 -1.00
CA SER A 408 -15.06 -17.08 -1.57
C SER A 408 -14.25 -16.75 -2.82
N THR A 409 -13.19 -17.50 -3.07
CA THR A 409 -12.41 -17.43 -4.32
C THR A 409 -13.07 -18.17 -5.47
N SER A 410 -14.13 -18.92 -5.20
CA SER A 410 -14.87 -19.73 -6.19
C SER A 410 -15.72 -18.90 -7.17
N GLY A 411 -15.88 -17.60 -6.97
CA GLY A 411 -16.79 -16.74 -7.74
C GLY A 411 -18.26 -16.87 -7.34
N ALA A 412 -18.57 -17.63 -6.28
CA ALA A 412 -19.92 -17.69 -5.73
C ALA A 412 -20.22 -16.43 -4.88
N ASP A 413 -21.46 -16.00 -4.86
CA ASP A 413 -21.87 -14.80 -4.13
C ASP A 413 -21.67 -14.95 -2.61
N PHE A 414 -21.25 -13.88 -1.96
CA PHE A 414 -21.18 -13.86 -0.50
C PHE A 414 -22.60 -13.82 0.10
N PRO A 415 -22.95 -14.71 1.06
CA PRO A 415 -24.28 -14.73 1.62
C PRO A 415 -24.57 -13.46 2.42
N PRO A 416 -25.70 -12.74 2.17
CA PRO A 416 -26.04 -11.52 2.89
C PRO A 416 -26.16 -11.75 4.40
N VAL A 417 -25.31 -11.08 5.19
CA VAL A 417 -25.31 -11.14 6.65
C VAL A 417 -26.39 -10.22 7.19
N LYS A 418 -27.34 -10.77 7.94
CA LYS A 418 -28.41 -10.05 8.62
C LYS A 418 -27.99 -9.57 10.02
N SER A 419 -27.31 -10.44 10.75
CA SER A 419 -26.77 -10.14 12.09
C SER A 419 -25.80 -11.23 12.52
N TYR A 420 -25.00 -10.93 13.55
CA TYR A 420 -24.20 -11.94 14.23
C TYR A 420 -24.16 -11.69 15.74
N ALA A 421 -23.95 -12.75 16.50
CA ALA A 421 -23.80 -12.67 17.95
C ALA A 421 -22.93 -13.82 18.47
N TRP A 422 -22.14 -13.52 19.50
CA TRP A 422 -21.47 -14.55 20.29
C TRP A 422 -22.44 -15.05 21.37
N ARG A 423 -22.82 -16.34 21.30
CA ARG A 423 -23.69 -16.99 22.29
C ARG A 423 -22.94 -17.18 23.60
N ASP A 424 -21.67 -17.53 23.51
CA ASP A 424 -20.71 -17.66 24.60
C ASP A 424 -19.30 -17.36 24.01
N ASP A 425 -18.24 -17.53 24.81
CA ASP A 425 -16.88 -17.23 24.37
C ASP A 425 -16.28 -18.26 23.38
N LYS A 426 -17.06 -19.27 22.98
CA LYS A 426 -16.65 -20.31 22.01
C LYS A 426 -17.61 -20.49 20.84
N THR A 427 -18.76 -19.82 20.85
CA THR A 427 -19.82 -20.06 19.86
C THR A 427 -20.26 -18.76 19.21
N LEU A 428 -19.93 -18.60 17.93
CA LEU A 428 -20.41 -17.50 17.08
C LEU A 428 -21.59 -17.97 16.24
N GLU A 429 -22.67 -17.21 16.24
CA GLU A 429 -23.83 -17.37 15.36
C GLU A 429 -23.88 -16.22 14.37
N VAL A 430 -24.01 -16.54 13.07
CA VAL A 430 -24.18 -15.56 11.99
C VAL A 430 -25.46 -15.89 11.25
N ILE A 431 -26.37 -14.94 11.15
CA ILE A 431 -27.64 -15.11 10.46
C ILE A 431 -27.52 -14.57 9.05
N PHE A 432 -27.64 -15.44 8.06
CA PHE A 432 -27.73 -15.10 6.65
C PHE A 432 -29.18 -14.95 6.21
N SER A 433 -29.39 -14.16 5.14
CA SER A 433 -30.66 -14.08 4.42
C SER A 433 -30.45 -14.68 3.03
N LEU A 434 -30.83 -15.96 2.86
CA LEU A 434 -30.51 -16.72 1.65
C LEU A 434 -31.68 -16.70 0.66
N GLU A 435 -31.40 -16.47 -0.62
CA GLU A 435 -32.36 -16.59 -1.72
C GLU A 435 -32.53 -18.05 -2.15
N PRO A 436 -33.69 -18.44 -2.70
CA PRO A 436 -33.90 -19.79 -3.20
C PRO A 436 -33.11 -20.03 -4.50
N SER A 437 -32.71 -21.28 -4.74
CA SER A 437 -32.00 -21.75 -5.94
C SER A 437 -30.76 -20.92 -6.28
N HIS A 438 -30.01 -20.48 -5.27
CA HIS A 438 -28.84 -19.60 -5.39
C HIS A 438 -27.55 -20.30 -4.93
N GLN A 439 -26.41 -19.92 -5.53
CA GLN A 439 -25.09 -20.43 -5.14
C GLN A 439 -24.36 -19.38 -4.30
N TYR A 440 -23.95 -19.76 -3.10
CA TYR A 440 -23.19 -18.93 -2.17
C TYR A 440 -21.84 -19.53 -1.85
N GLY A 441 -20.89 -18.65 -1.47
CA GLY A 441 -19.58 -19.04 -0.99
C GLY A 441 -18.97 -18.03 -0.03
N PHE A 442 -18.27 -18.52 0.99
CA PHE A 442 -17.54 -17.68 1.93
C PHE A 442 -16.34 -18.42 2.50
N VAL A 443 -15.39 -17.66 3.03
CA VAL A 443 -14.23 -18.18 3.77
C VAL A 443 -14.35 -17.80 5.24
N VAL A 444 -14.25 -18.78 6.12
CA VAL A 444 -14.00 -18.55 7.55
C VAL A 444 -12.50 -18.36 7.72
N MET A 445 -12.07 -17.12 7.98
CA MET A 445 -10.65 -16.78 8.17
C MET A 445 -10.20 -17.15 9.58
N GLY A 446 -9.96 -18.45 9.83
CA GLY A 446 -9.57 -18.93 11.15
C GLY A 446 -8.32 -18.24 11.71
N THR A 447 -7.41 -17.80 10.84
CA THR A 447 -6.23 -17.02 11.23
C THR A 447 -6.56 -15.64 11.83
N GLU A 448 -7.73 -15.10 11.54
CA GLU A 448 -8.21 -13.79 12.00
C GLU A 448 -9.24 -13.87 13.14
N PHE A 449 -9.48 -15.06 13.65
CA PHE A 449 -10.25 -15.26 14.89
C PHE A 449 -9.29 -15.37 16.08
N PRO A 450 -9.06 -14.29 16.87
CA PRO A 450 -8.13 -14.31 17.99
C PRO A 450 -8.71 -15.04 19.19
N THR A 451 -7.89 -15.86 19.81
CA THR A 451 -8.20 -16.51 21.09
C THR A 451 -7.88 -15.58 22.26
N LYS A 452 -8.53 -15.76 23.42
CA LYS A 452 -8.24 -14.97 24.63
C LYS A 452 -6.81 -15.20 25.17
N ASP A 453 -6.16 -16.30 24.79
CA ASP A 453 -4.77 -16.62 25.17
C ASP A 453 -3.73 -16.16 24.12
N GLY A 454 -4.12 -15.28 23.19
CA GLY A 454 -3.20 -14.62 22.25
C GLY A 454 -2.80 -15.45 21.02
N HIS A 455 -3.56 -16.50 20.70
CA HIS A 455 -3.39 -17.30 19.47
C HIS A 455 -4.53 -17.05 18.49
N SER A 456 -4.66 -17.85 17.45
CA SER A 456 -5.78 -17.77 16.48
C SER A 456 -6.58 -19.10 16.44
N ALA A 457 -7.64 -19.11 15.64
CA ALA A 457 -8.37 -20.35 15.35
C ALA A 457 -7.72 -21.21 14.26
N GLY A 458 -6.52 -20.85 13.83
CA GLY A 458 -5.69 -21.68 12.97
C GLY A 458 -6.08 -21.60 11.50
N LYS A 459 -6.48 -22.71 10.88
CA LYS A 459 -6.66 -22.79 9.42
C LYS A 459 -7.91 -22.04 8.93
N ASN A 460 -7.83 -21.47 7.73
CA ASN A 460 -8.97 -20.95 7.01
C ASN A 460 -9.79 -22.11 6.43
N MET A 461 -11.09 -21.89 6.25
CA MET A 461 -12.02 -22.88 5.69
C MET A 461 -12.93 -22.18 4.68
N GLU A 462 -12.83 -22.58 3.42
CA GLU A 462 -13.75 -22.15 2.37
C GLU A 462 -14.97 -23.07 2.35
N ILE A 463 -16.14 -22.48 2.18
CA ILE A 463 -17.42 -23.19 2.12
C ILE A 463 -18.21 -22.61 0.95
N THR A 464 -18.60 -23.48 0.05
CA THR A 464 -19.54 -23.21 -1.04
C THR A 464 -20.79 -24.04 -0.85
N PHE A 465 -21.95 -23.53 -1.20
CA PHE A 465 -23.19 -24.26 -1.07
C PHE A 465 -24.26 -23.72 -2.02
N THR A 466 -25.31 -24.51 -2.23
CA THR A 466 -26.49 -24.09 -3.00
C THR A 466 -27.74 -24.22 -2.15
N THR A 467 -28.65 -23.25 -2.29
CA THR A 467 -29.95 -23.27 -1.65
C THR A 467 -30.96 -24.09 -2.46
N GLY A 468 -31.91 -24.69 -1.77
CA GLY A 468 -33.08 -25.31 -2.36
C GLY A 468 -34.05 -24.30 -3.01
N LYS A 469 -35.13 -24.86 -3.63
CA LYS A 469 -36.21 -24.06 -4.22
C LYS A 469 -37.05 -23.36 -3.16
#